data_74885c8c73835ced2599d5b9893b944b
#
_entry.id   74885c8c73835ced2599d5b9893b944b
#
_cell.length_a   1.000
_cell.length_b   1.000
_cell.length_c   1.000
_cell.angle_alpha   90.00
_cell.angle_beta   90.00
_cell.angle_gamma   90.00
#
_symmetry.space_group_name_H-M   'P 1'
#
loop_
_entity.id
_entity.type
_entity.pdbx_description
1 polymer ?
#
loop_
_entity_poly.entity_id
_entity_poly.type
_entity_poly.pdbx_seq_one_letter_code
_entity_poly.pdbx_strand_id
1 'polypeptide(L)'
;MAVLTADTMVGGAPVENTCSLQDHYRMSSAPVSVDPASLRTSAVDNDECAAGYDEYRRQVSAWIDGVEGEIIRCHGAIAAPVGASLREFFGRVSGYAEQTGARRAGMAQNLTAAAGRYEGGDADGAQAISAAGGGL
;
A
#
# COMPACT_ATOMS: atom_id res chain seq x y z
N MET A 1 51.70 -0.97 -12.36
CA MET A 1 50.91 -2.19 -12.18
C MET A 1 50.52 -2.27 -10.70
N ALA A 2 49.33 -1.81 -10.34
CA ALA A 2 48.82 -1.85 -8.97
C ALA A 2 47.61 -2.78 -8.97
N VAL A 3 47.72 -3.88 -8.24
CA VAL A 3 46.64 -4.87 -8.05
C VAL A 3 45.77 -4.37 -6.89
N LEU A 4 44.52 -4.02 -7.17
CA LEU A 4 43.50 -3.74 -6.19
C LEU A 4 42.87 -5.06 -5.73
N THR A 5 43.22 -5.52 -4.54
CA THR A 5 42.52 -6.56 -3.83
C THR A 5 41.37 -5.91 -3.02
N ALA A 6 40.14 -6.10 -3.48
CA ALA A 6 38.96 -5.78 -2.70
C ALA A 6 38.57 -7.01 -1.87
N ASP A 7 38.96 -6.98 -0.60
CA ASP A 7 38.52 -7.94 0.40
C ASP A 7 37.45 -7.25 1.25
N THR A 8 36.18 -7.43 0.88
CA THR A 8 35.05 -6.97 1.69
C THR A 8 34.36 -8.19 2.29
N MET A 9 34.85 -8.61 3.42
CA MET A 9 34.16 -9.54 4.33
C MET A 9 32.93 -8.86 4.89
N VAL A 10 31.77 -9.14 4.30
CA VAL A 10 30.48 -8.88 4.96
C VAL A 10 30.18 -10.08 5.85
N GLY A 11 30.40 -9.92 7.14
CA GLY A 11 29.98 -10.87 8.17
C GLY A 11 28.46 -10.91 8.26
N GLY A 12 27.84 -11.80 7.48
CA GLY A 12 26.43 -12.18 7.63
C GLY A 12 26.30 -13.10 8.82
N ALA A 13 25.77 -12.62 9.93
CA ALA A 13 25.28 -13.49 10.99
C ALA A 13 24.16 -14.38 10.42
N PRO A 14 24.14 -15.69 10.71
CA PRO A 14 23.03 -16.55 10.29
C PRO A 14 21.75 -16.06 10.99
N VAL A 15 20.80 -15.58 10.21
CA VAL A 15 19.45 -15.35 10.68
C VAL A 15 18.84 -16.73 10.87
N GLU A 16 18.91 -17.27 12.08
CA GLU A 16 18.16 -18.46 12.46
C GLU A 16 16.68 -18.11 12.48
N ASN A 17 16.06 -18.11 11.30
CA ASN A 17 14.61 -18.12 11.17
C ASN A 17 14.08 -19.52 11.47
N THR A 18 14.29 -20.00 12.70
CA THR A 18 13.53 -21.11 13.24
C THR A 18 12.15 -20.59 13.63
N CYS A 19 11.32 -20.29 12.63
CA CYS A 19 9.91 -20.18 12.82
C CYS A 19 9.39 -21.59 13.10
N SER A 20 9.40 -21.99 14.37
CA SER A 20 8.87 -23.26 14.82
C SER A 20 7.38 -23.28 14.47
N LEU A 21 6.98 -24.20 13.58
CA LEU A 21 5.59 -24.47 13.24
C LEU A 21 4.73 -24.86 14.47
N GLN A 22 5.36 -25.14 15.60
CA GLN A 22 4.68 -25.45 16.84
C GLN A 22 4.11 -24.22 17.57
N ASP A 23 4.65 -23.01 17.33
CA ASP A 23 4.12 -21.80 17.97
C ASP A 23 2.83 -21.27 17.30
N HIS A 24 2.52 -21.68 16.08
CA HIS A 24 1.29 -21.31 15.41
C HIS A 24 0.03 -22.02 15.92
N TYR A 25 0.16 -23.08 16.72
CA TYR A 25 -0.99 -23.81 17.29
C TYR A 25 -1.32 -23.44 18.74
N ARG A 26 -0.58 -22.56 19.37
CA ARG A 26 -1.08 -21.89 20.57
C ARG A 26 -2.13 -20.89 20.14
N MET A 27 -3.35 -21.35 19.94
CA MET A 27 -4.51 -20.46 19.92
C MET A 27 -4.46 -19.68 21.23
N SER A 28 -3.97 -18.45 21.17
CA SER A 28 -4.08 -17.51 22.28
C SER A 28 -5.56 -17.44 22.61
N SER A 29 -5.95 -17.91 23.78
CA SER A 29 -7.30 -17.77 24.30
C SER A 29 -7.60 -16.31 24.70
N ALA A 30 -6.70 -15.39 24.38
CA ALA A 30 -6.95 -13.98 24.55
C ALA A 30 -8.07 -13.54 23.59
N PRO A 31 -9.09 -12.86 24.07
CA PRO A 31 -10.15 -12.35 23.21
C PRO A 31 -9.54 -11.44 22.13
N VAL A 32 -9.90 -11.71 20.87
CA VAL A 32 -9.53 -10.82 19.79
C VAL A 32 -10.34 -9.54 19.98
N SER A 33 -9.66 -8.46 20.35
CA SER A 33 -10.28 -7.13 20.44
C SER A 33 -9.98 -6.37 19.17
N VAL A 34 -11.00 -5.89 18.51
CA VAL A 34 -10.90 -5.00 17.34
C VAL A 34 -11.36 -3.62 17.77
N ASP A 35 -10.49 -2.64 17.58
CA ASP A 35 -10.82 -1.24 17.82
C ASP A 35 -11.33 -0.58 16.53
N PRO A 36 -12.61 -0.21 16.44
CA PRO A 36 -13.17 0.45 15.27
C PRO A 36 -12.49 1.78 14.93
N ALA A 37 -11.97 2.51 15.92
CA ALA A 37 -11.25 3.77 15.69
C ALA A 37 -9.94 3.52 14.93
N SER A 38 -9.21 2.47 15.28
CA SER A 38 -7.99 2.05 14.55
C SER A 38 -8.30 1.66 13.11
N LEU A 39 -9.42 1.00 12.85
CA LEU A 39 -9.85 0.67 11.48
C LEU A 39 -10.17 1.95 10.68
N ARG A 40 -10.81 2.95 11.29
CA ARG A 40 -11.09 4.24 10.63
C ARG A 40 -9.81 5.01 10.32
N THR A 41 -8.84 5.03 11.24
CA THR A 41 -7.54 5.65 11.00
C THR A 41 -6.85 4.98 9.81
N SER A 42 -6.79 3.66 9.79
CA SER A 42 -6.21 2.91 8.66
C SER A 42 -6.97 3.12 7.35
N ALA A 43 -8.28 3.38 7.40
CA ALA A 43 -9.05 3.74 6.21
C ALA A 43 -8.60 5.10 5.65
N VAL A 44 -8.44 6.11 6.50
CA VAL A 44 -7.93 7.43 6.10
C VAL A 44 -6.53 7.32 5.48
N ASP A 45 -5.62 6.59 6.12
CA ASP A 45 -4.25 6.39 5.60
C ASP A 45 -4.26 5.75 4.19
N ASN A 46 -5.17 4.81 3.95
CA ASN A 46 -5.30 4.18 2.64
C ASN A 46 -5.91 5.12 1.59
N ASP A 47 -6.87 5.98 1.95
CA ASP A 47 -7.42 7.01 1.05
C ASP A 47 -6.36 8.06 0.68
N GLU A 48 -5.55 8.51 1.64
CA GLU A 48 -4.44 9.42 1.40
C GLU A 48 -3.40 8.79 0.47
N CYS A 49 -3.07 7.51 0.68
CA CYS A 49 -2.20 6.77 -0.24
C CYS A 49 -2.80 6.69 -1.66
N ALA A 50 -4.09 6.45 -1.79
CA ALA A 50 -4.77 6.40 -3.10
C ALA A 50 -4.68 7.76 -3.81
N ALA A 51 -4.94 8.86 -3.10
CA ALA A 51 -4.80 10.22 -3.63
C ALA A 51 -3.35 10.52 -4.06
N GLY A 52 -2.36 10.03 -3.32
CA GLY A 52 -0.94 10.14 -3.66
C GLY A 52 -0.59 9.46 -4.98
N TYR A 53 -1.18 8.32 -5.28
CA TYR A 53 -1.00 7.64 -6.58
C TYR A 53 -1.62 8.43 -7.75
N ASP A 54 -2.77 9.05 -7.55
CA ASP A 54 -3.40 9.89 -8.57
C ASP A 54 -2.59 11.16 -8.85
N GLU A 55 -2.03 11.78 -7.83
CA GLU A 55 -1.13 12.92 -7.98
C GLU A 55 0.16 12.52 -8.71
N TYR A 56 0.77 11.39 -8.33
CA TYR A 56 1.93 10.85 -9.02
C TYR A 56 1.66 10.66 -10.52
N ARG A 57 0.52 10.09 -10.90
CA ARG A 57 0.14 9.90 -12.31
C ARG A 57 0.05 11.22 -13.07
N ARG A 58 -0.55 12.25 -12.46
CA ARG A 58 -0.64 13.58 -13.08
C ARG A 58 0.73 14.19 -13.30
N GLN A 59 1.62 14.11 -12.32
CA GLN A 59 2.98 14.65 -12.40
C GLN A 59 3.80 13.91 -13.46
N VAL A 60 3.74 12.58 -13.51
CA VAL A 60 4.43 11.78 -14.52
C VAL A 60 3.94 12.09 -15.92
N SER A 61 2.63 12.25 -16.14
CA SER A 61 2.09 12.60 -17.43
C SER A 61 2.58 13.99 -17.90
N ALA A 62 2.52 14.99 -17.02
CA ALA A 62 3.00 16.33 -17.34
C ALA A 62 4.51 16.37 -17.63
N TRP A 63 5.29 15.59 -16.87
CA TRP A 63 6.72 15.49 -17.07
C TRP A 63 7.08 14.85 -18.42
N ILE A 64 6.44 13.75 -18.79
CA ILE A 64 6.70 13.04 -20.04
C ILE A 64 6.37 13.89 -21.27
N ASP A 65 5.29 14.65 -21.21
CA ASP A 65 4.93 15.57 -22.31
C ASP A 65 6.00 16.65 -22.53
N GLY A 66 6.57 17.17 -21.45
CA GLY A 66 7.68 18.14 -21.54
C GLY A 66 8.97 17.50 -22.05
N VAL A 67 9.35 16.35 -21.54
CA VAL A 67 10.60 15.67 -21.89
C VAL A 67 10.61 15.20 -23.34
N GLU A 68 9.52 14.66 -23.87
CA GLU A 68 9.44 14.23 -25.26
C GLU A 68 9.66 15.40 -26.23
N GLY A 69 9.02 16.53 -25.96
CA GLY A 69 9.22 17.74 -26.75
C GLY A 69 10.67 18.24 -26.71
N GLU A 70 11.29 18.19 -25.55
CA GLU A 70 12.68 18.63 -25.35
C GLU A 70 13.68 17.71 -26.04
N ILE A 71 13.47 16.40 -26.01
CA ILE A 71 14.29 15.42 -26.73
C ILE A 71 14.28 15.71 -28.24
N ILE A 72 13.11 15.93 -28.81
CA ILE A 72 12.96 16.25 -30.24
C ILE A 72 13.61 17.60 -30.56
N ARG A 73 13.43 18.60 -29.71
CA ARG A 73 14.01 19.94 -29.89
C ARG A 73 15.54 19.92 -29.87
N CYS A 74 16.16 19.12 -28.97
CA CYS A 74 17.62 19.07 -28.81
C CYS A 74 18.30 18.16 -29.83
N HIS A 75 17.67 17.06 -30.21
CA HIS A 75 18.29 15.99 -31.01
C HIS A 75 17.64 15.78 -32.39
N GLY A 76 16.58 16.54 -32.68
CA GLY A 76 15.83 16.44 -33.94
C GLY A 76 14.99 15.16 -34.02
N ALA A 77 14.38 14.97 -35.20
CA ALA A 77 13.44 13.87 -35.45
C ALA A 77 14.05 12.46 -35.27
N ILE A 78 15.37 12.30 -35.34
CA ILE A 78 16.05 11.04 -35.15
C ILE A 78 15.87 10.50 -33.71
N ALA A 79 15.59 11.37 -32.75
CA ALA A 79 15.39 10.99 -31.37
C ALA A 79 13.92 10.68 -31.02
N ALA A 80 13.00 10.81 -31.94
CA ALA A 80 11.58 10.53 -31.71
C ALA A 80 11.30 9.12 -31.16
N PRO A 81 11.99 8.04 -31.60
CA PRO A 81 11.81 6.71 -31.02
C PRO A 81 12.15 6.62 -29.53
N VAL A 82 13.11 7.43 -29.06
CA VAL A 82 13.48 7.47 -27.62
C VAL A 82 12.34 8.09 -26.82
N GLY A 83 11.78 9.21 -27.29
CA GLY A 83 10.62 9.84 -26.68
C GLY A 83 9.41 8.87 -26.59
N ALA A 84 9.13 8.18 -27.70
CA ALA A 84 8.07 7.19 -27.75
C ALA A 84 8.28 6.02 -26.75
N SER A 85 9.50 5.50 -26.65
CA SER A 85 9.83 4.44 -25.68
C SER A 85 9.70 4.88 -24.24
N LEU A 86 10.08 6.13 -23.92
CA LEU A 86 9.88 6.71 -22.60
C LEU A 86 8.40 6.86 -22.28
N ARG A 87 7.61 7.36 -23.20
CA ARG A 87 6.15 7.49 -23.04
C ARG A 87 5.50 6.12 -22.77
N GLU A 88 5.88 5.11 -23.52
CA GLU A 88 5.38 3.73 -23.30
C GLU A 88 5.77 3.19 -21.93
N PHE A 89 7.03 3.36 -21.53
CA PHE A 89 7.50 2.91 -20.21
C PHE A 89 6.73 3.57 -19.07
N PHE A 90 6.64 4.90 -19.09
CA PHE A 90 5.92 5.64 -18.04
C PHE A 90 4.40 5.44 -18.11
N GLY A 91 3.84 5.13 -19.27
CA GLY A 91 2.45 4.69 -19.41
C GLY A 91 2.19 3.40 -18.63
N ARG A 92 3.10 2.41 -18.71
CA ARG A 92 3.00 1.18 -17.89
C ARG A 92 3.14 1.47 -16.41
N VAL A 93 4.10 2.31 -16.01
CA VAL A 93 4.27 2.70 -14.60
C VAL A 93 3.02 3.40 -14.07
N SER A 94 2.42 4.31 -14.84
CA SER A 94 1.16 4.96 -14.48
C SER A 94 0.01 3.98 -14.35
N GLY A 95 -0.07 2.96 -15.20
CA GLY A 95 -1.06 1.89 -15.09
C GLY A 95 -0.93 1.09 -13.79
N TYR A 96 0.30 0.79 -13.36
CA TYR A 96 0.53 0.14 -12.06
C TYR A 96 0.14 1.04 -10.89
N ALA A 97 0.46 2.34 -10.98
CA ALA A 97 0.07 3.32 -9.96
C ALA A 97 -1.46 3.40 -9.84
N GLU A 98 -2.19 3.42 -10.96
CA GLU A 98 -3.65 3.40 -11.00
C GLU A 98 -4.23 2.18 -10.29
N GLN A 99 -3.75 0.99 -10.64
CA GLN A 99 -4.21 -0.24 -10.01
C GLN A 99 -3.93 -0.25 -8.51
N THR A 100 -2.77 0.26 -8.09
CA THR A 100 -2.40 0.32 -6.67
C THR A 100 -3.27 1.33 -5.94
N GLY A 101 -3.51 2.51 -6.51
CA GLY A 101 -4.43 3.50 -5.97
C GLY A 101 -5.85 2.95 -5.80
N ALA A 102 -6.39 2.28 -6.82
CA ALA A 102 -7.70 1.64 -6.75
C ALA A 102 -7.81 0.57 -5.66
N ARG A 103 -6.75 -0.24 -5.46
CA ARG A 103 -6.70 -1.23 -4.37
C ARG A 103 -6.69 -0.57 -3.01
N ARG A 104 -5.95 0.53 -2.84
CA ARG A 104 -5.91 1.30 -1.59
C ARG A 104 -7.26 1.93 -1.26
N ALA A 105 -7.93 2.54 -2.25
CA ALA A 105 -9.27 3.07 -2.08
C ALA A 105 -10.29 1.98 -1.70
N GLY A 106 -10.23 0.81 -2.34
CA GLY A 106 -11.06 -0.33 -1.99
C GLY A 106 -10.79 -0.85 -0.57
N MET A 107 -9.53 -0.85 -0.12
CA MET A 107 -9.18 -1.20 1.25
C MET A 107 -9.74 -0.20 2.26
N ALA A 108 -9.66 1.09 1.99
CA ALA A 108 -10.25 2.14 2.82
C ALA A 108 -11.75 1.95 3.01
N GLN A 109 -12.48 1.67 1.93
CA GLN A 109 -13.92 1.38 1.97
C GLN A 109 -14.23 0.15 2.83
N ASN A 110 -13.46 -0.93 2.66
CA ASN A 110 -13.64 -2.16 3.42
C ASN A 110 -13.37 -1.96 4.91
N LEU A 111 -12.33 -1.21 5.28
CA LEU A 111 -12.00 -0.89 6.66
C LEU A 111 -13.09 -0.03 7.31
N THR A 112 -13.62 0.96 6.59
CA THR A 112 -14.75 1.78 7.06
C THR A 112 -16.00 0.94 7.28
N ALA A 113 -16.32 0.04 6.35
CA ALA A 113 -17.45 -0.86 6.49
C ALA A 113 -17.27 -1.85 7.65
N ALA A 114 -16.05 -2.35 7.87
CA ALA A 114 -15.75 -3.22 8.99
C ALA A 114 -15.93 -2.49 10.33
N ALA A 115 -15.39 -1.27 10.47
CA ALA A 115 -15.58 -0.44 11.67
C ALA A 115 -17.06 -0.27 12.01
N GLY A 116 -17.90 0.08 11.01
CA GLY A 116 -19.34 0.23 11.23
C GLY A 116 -20.04 -1.06 11.65
N ARG A 117 -19.60 -2.22 11.16
CA ARG A 117 -20.15 -3.52 11.59
C ARG A 117 -19.79 -3.86 13.03
N TYR A 118 -18.58 -3.57 13.47
CA TYR A 118 -18.18 -3.77 14.86
C TYR A 118 -18.97 -2.86 15.80
N GLU A 119 -19.10 -1.58 15.47
CA GLU A 119 -19.87 -0.62 16.27
C GLU A 119 -21.36 -1.02 16.36
N GLY A 120 -21.95 -1.46 15.23
CA GLY A 120 -23.34 -1.95 15.21
C GLY A 120 -23.52 -3.21 16.04
N GLY A 121 -22.61 -4.18 15.91
CA GLY A 121 -22.66 -5.43 16.69
C GLY A 121 -22.54 -5.18 18.19
N ASP A 122 -21.67 -4.27 18.59
CA ASP A 122 -21.51 -3.91 20.01
C ASP A 122 -22.74 -3.23 20.56
N ALA A 123 -23.37 -2.33 19.79
CA ALA A 123 -24.61 -1.66 20.17
C ALA A 123 -25.77 -2.65 20.33
N ASP A 124 -25.92 -3.58 19.37
CA ASP A 124 -26.96 -4.63 19.41
C ASP A 124 -26.74 -5.57 20.60
N GLY A 125 -25.48 -5.93 20.87
CA GLY A 125 -25.11 -6.74 22.03
C GLY A 125 -25.43 -6.07 23.37
N ALA A 126 -25.10 -4.79 23.51
CA ALA A 126 -25.41 -4.00 24.70
C ALA A 126 -26.93 -3.88 24.92
N GLN A 127 -27.68 -3.71 23.84
CA GLN A 127 -29.15 -3.66 23.89
C GLN A 127 -29.78 -4.97 24.35
N ALA A 128 -29.26 -6.11 23.80
CA ALA A 128 -29.72 -7.44 24.18
C ALA A 128 -29.44 -7.75 25.67
N ILE A 129 -28.25 -7.39 26.18
CA ILE A 129 -27.90 -7.54 27.59
C ILE A 129 -28.79 -6.70 28.47
N SER A 130 -29.04 -5.43 28.09
CA SER A 130 -29.93 -4.53 28.85
C SER A 130 -31.37 -5.04 28.92
N ALA A 131 -31.90 -5.58 27.83
CA ALA A 131 -33.21 -6.18 27.78
C ALA A 131 -33.33 -7.44 28.65
N ALA A 132 -32.29 -8.27 28.68
CA ALA A 132 -32.27 -9.47 29.54
C ALA A 132 -32.15 -9.13 31.05
N GLY A 133 -31.38 -8.08 31.38
CA GLY A 133 -31.21 -7.63 32.78
C GLY A 133 -32.37 -6.86 33.37
N GLY A 134 -33.21 -6.26 32.56
CA GLY A 134 -34.40 -5.48 33.01
C GLY A 134 -35.58 -6.36 33.43
N GLY A 135 -35.47 -7.67 33.36
CA GLY A 135 -36.52 -8.63 33.73
C GLY A 135 -36.37 -9.24 35.15
N LEU A 136 -35.47 -8.74 35.96
CA LEU A 136 -35.27 -9.13 37.39
C LEU A 136 -35.72 -7.99 38.30
#